data_c47439f648d8ab2a5d7574464f1ff249
#
_entry.id   c47439f648d8ab2a5d7574464f1ff249
#
_cell.length_a   1.000
_cell.length_b   1.000
_cell.length_c   1.000
_cell.angle_alpha   90.00
_cell.angle_beta   90.00
_cell.angle_gamma   90.00
#
_symmetry.space_group_name_H-M   'P 1'
#
loop_
_entity.id
_entity.type
_entity.pdbx_description
1 polymer ?
#
loop_
_entity_poly.entity_id
_entity_poly.type
_entity_poly.pdbx_seq_one_letter_code
_entity_poly.pdbx_strand_id
1 'polypeptide(L)'
;KYSRLFKPRLPLAISPSQLPTFSHFKPITFKTFELFSRFVIYLVPLRENIKNQNLYMEVTDKQLTYKVKDISLASWGRKEMELAEAEMPGLMSLREQYGNSKPLKGARVAGCLHMTIQTAVLIETLTALGAEVSWSSCNIFSTQDHAAAAIAEAGIPVFAWKGMNEEEFDWCIEQTLFAFSDGQPLNMILDDGGDLTNMVLDRYPELAANIRGISEETTTGVHRLYERVENGTLPLPAININDSVTKSKFDNKYG
;
A
#
# COMPACT_ATOMS: atom_id res chain seq x y z
N LYS A 1 6.78 22.46 -47.80
CA LYS A 1 7.73 23.47 -47.24
C LYS A 1 7.52 23.46 -45.74
N TYR A 2 8.35 22.76 -45.02
CA TYR A 2 8.99 22.99 -43.75
C TYR A 2 9.42 21.59 -43.21
N SER A 3 10.52 21.11 -43.77
CA SER A 3 11.36 20.10 -43.15
C SER A 3 12.67 20.77 -42.78
N ARG A 4 12.94 20.92 -41.52
CA ARG A 4 14.31 21.00 -40.97
C ARG A 4 14.31 21.15 -39.44
N LEU A 5 15.13 20.27 -38.84
CA LEU A 5 15.87 20.45 -37.60
C LEU A 5 15.15 20.19 -36.27
N PHE A 6 15.28 18.95 -35.80
CA PHE A 6 15.83 18.72 -34.46
C PHE A 6 16.42 17.32 -34.42
N LYS A 7 17.75 17.20 -34.46
CA LYS A 7 18.47 15.99 -34.09
C LYS A 7 18.65 16.02 -32.55
N PRO A 8 18.20 15.04 -31.81
CA PRO A 8 18.60 14.90 -30.42
C PRO A 8 20.07 14.51 -30.33
N ARG A 9 20.84 15.26 -29.56
CA ARG A 9 22.18 14.87 -29.15
C ARG A 9 22.07 13.70 -28.21
N LEU A 10 22.60 12.54 -28.57
CA LEU A 10 22.80 11.41 -27.67
C LEU A 10 23.80 11.82 -26.57
N PRO A 11 23.54 11.51 -25.30
CA PRO A 11 24.57 11.65 -24.27
C PRO A 11 25.66 10.60 -24.48
N LEU A 12 26.88 10.99 -24.14
CA LEU A 12 28.13 10.24 -24.22
C LEU A 12 27.94 8.83 -23.62
N ALA A 13 28.39 7.84 -24.43
CA ALA A 13 28.48 6.46 -23.97
C ALA A 13 29.49 6.35 -22.81
N ILE A 14 29.03 5.91 -21.67
CA ILE A 14 29.90 5.54 -20.55
C ILE A 14 30.59 4.24 -20.92
N SER A 15 31.94 4.24 -20.82
CA SER A 15 32.79 3.08 -21.12
C SER A 15 32.46 1.89 -20.21
N PRO A 16 32.43 0.64 -20.74
CA PRO A 16 32.11 -0.57 -19.96
C PRO A 16 33.05 -0.86 -18.78
N SER A 17 34.15 -0.15 -18.65
CA SER A 17 35.15 -0.31 -17.59
C SER A 17 34.82 0.42 -16.29
N GLN A 18 33.72 1.17 -16.23
CA GLN A 18 33.32 1.95 -15.04
C GLN A 18 32.08 1.39 -14.30
N LEU A 19 31.55 0.24 -14.70
CA LEU A 19 30.52 -0.46 -13.98
C LEU A 19 31.17 -1.37 -12.92
N PRO A 20 30.72 -1.34 -11.64
CA PRO A 20 31.21 -2.29 -10.65
C PRO A 20 30.80 -3.70 -11.08
N THR A 21 31.79 -4.60 -11.12
CA THR A 21 31.61 -6.02 -11.42
C THR A 21 30.74 -6.67 -10.31
N PHE A 22 29.50 -6.95 -10.61
CA PHE A 22 28.63 -7.80 -9.80
C PHE A 22 28.99 -9.27 -10.01
N SER A 23 30.14 -9.69 -9.47
CA SER A 23 30.47 -11.12 -9.36
C SER A 23 30.15 -11.57 -7.94
N HIS A 24 28.94 -11.96 -7.64
CA HIS A 24 28.52 -12.84 -6.53
C HIS A 24 27.01 -12.74 -6.27
N PHE A 25 26.19 -12.88 -7.31
CA PHE A 25 24.80 -13.23 -7.07
C PHE A 25 24.62 -14.74 -7.22
N LYS A 26 24.54 -15.44 -6.09
CA LYS A 26 24.01 -16.81 -6.05
C LYS A 26 22.52 -16.79 -6.39
N PRO A 27 22.01 -17.79 -7.11
CA PRO A 27 20.57 -17.86 -7.39
C PRO A 27 19.77 -17.88 -6.09
N ILE A 28 18.84 -16.95 -5.97
CA ILE A 28 17.98 -16.79 -4.78
C ILE A 28 16.87 -17.82 -4.87
N THR A 29 17.12 -18.97 -4.24
CA THR A 29 16.10 -19.96 -3.92
C THR A 29 15.33 -19.50 -2.67
N PHE A 30 14.01 -19.54 -2.69
CA PHE A 30 13.05 -19.50 -1.55
C PHE A 30 13.29 -18.50 -0.39
N LYS A 31 14.47 -17.89 -0.27
CA LYS A 31 14.84 -16.95 0.80
C LYS A 31 14.29 -15.54 0.67
N THR A 32 13.76 -15.15 -0.47
CA THR A 32 13.17 -13.81 -0.68
C THR A 32 11.89 -13.63 0.14
N PHE A 33 11.18 -14.71 0.41
CA PHE A 33 10.00 -14.71 1.28
C PHE A 33 10.38 -14.52 2.76
N GLU A 34 11.52 -15.05 3.17
CA GLU A 34 12.09 -14.83 4.52
C GLU A 34 12.60 -13.40 4.71
N LEU A 35 13.04 -12.72 3.63
CA LEU A 35 13.42 -11.31 3.71
C LEU A 35 12.21 -10.40 3.94
N PHE A 36 11.06 -10.69 3.33
CA PHE A 36 9.84 -9.93 3.57
C PHE A 36 9.36 -10.09 5.01
N SER A 37 9.41 -11.31 5.56
CA SER A 37 9.09 -11.57 6.97
C SER A 37 10.15 -11.00 7.93
N ARG A 38 11.44 -11.05 7.57
CA ARG A 38 12.52 -10.49 8.40
C ARG A 38 12.57 -8.96 8.37
N PHE A 39 12.20 -8.31 7.26
CA PHE A 39 12.14 -6.84 7.19
C PHE A 39 11.03 -6.28 8.09
N VAL A 40 9.92 -7.01 8.24
CA VAL A 40 8.85 -6.68 9.18
C VAL A 40 9.28 -6.96 10.64
N ILE A 41 10.15 -7.94 10.89
CA ILE A 41 10.56 -8.37 12.25
C ILE A 41 11.71 -7.51 12.83
N TYR A 42 12.57 -6.89 12.00
CA TYR A 42 13.76 -6.16 12.48
C TYR A 42 13.53 -4.69 12.88
N LEU A 43 12.27 -4.20 12.84
CA LEU A 43 11.95 -2.80 13.13
C LEU A 43 11.29 -2.56 14.50
N VAL A 44 11.54 -3.40 15.49
CA VAL A 44 11.08 -3.08 16.85
C VAL A 44 12.28 -2.98 17.79
N PRO A 45 12.66 -1.74 18.16
CA PRO A 45 12.61 -1.37 19.56
C PRO A 45 11.83 -0.07 19.78
N LEU A 46 10.87 -0.17 20.71
CA LEU A 46 10.15 0.93 21.32
C LEU A 46 11.11 1.95 21.94
N ARG A 47 10.97 3.22 21.59
CA ARG A 47 11.22 4.32 22.51
C ARG A 47 10.07 5.32 22.41
N GLU A 48 9.40 5.46 23.53
CA GLU A 48 8.34 6.42 23.82
C GLU A 48 8.81 7.85 23.53
N ASN A 49 7.98 8.63 22.86
CA ASN A 49 8.05 10.06 22.96
C ASN A 49 6.62 10.64 23.08
N ILE A 50 6.19 10.71 24.33
CA ILE A 50 4.91 11.26 24.78
C ILE A 50 5.05 12.79 24.77
N LYS A 51 4.89 13.45 23.63
CA LYS A 51 4.75 14.93 23.60
C LYS A 51 3.85 15.50 22.50
N ASN A 52 3.21 14.71 21.64
CA ASN A 52 2.35 15.24 20.58
C ASN A 52 0.88 14.78 20.68
N GLN A 53 0.40 14.45 21.90
CA GLN A 53 -0.99 13.97 22.07
C GLN A 53 -2.09 15.04 21.94
N ASN A 54 -1.74 16.31 21.81
CA ASN A 54 -2.76 17.37 21.85
C ASN A 54 -3.16 17.95 20.49
N LEU A 55 -2.62 17.47 19.35
CA LEU A 55 -2.99 18.01 18.04
C LEU A 55 -4.09 17.23 17.33
N TYR A 56 -4.45 16.04 17.82
CA TYR A 56 -5.41 15.15 17.17
C TYR A 56 -6.83 15.21 17.76
N MET A 57 -7.10 16.12 18.68
CA MET A 57 -8.33 16.12 19.50
C MET A 57 -9.39 17.14 19.09
N GLU A 58 -9.44 17.59 17.86
CA GLU A 58 -10.54 18.45 17.36
C GLU A 58 -11.20 17.97 16.05
N VAL A 59 -11.32 16.68 15.85
CA VAL A 59 -12.31 16.15 14.89
C VAL A 59 -13.34 15.38 15.66
N THR A 60 -14.24 16.11 16.27
CA THR A 60 -15.45 15.55 16.90
C THR A 60 -16.51 15.35 15.83
N ASP A 61 -16.85 14.16 15.54
CA ASP A 61 -18.14 13.49 15.65
C ASP A 61 -18.00 12.09 15.04
N LYS A 62 -18.30 11.05 15.85
CA LYS A 62 -18.35 9.65 15.47
C LYS A 62 -17.43 9.28 14.28
N GLN A 63 -16.21 8.93 14.58
CA GLN A 63 -15.27 8.41 13.58
C GLN A 63 -15.99 7.34 12.76
N LEU A 64 -16.24 7.64 11.48
CA LEU A 64 -16.86 6.69 10.58
C LEU A 64 -15.93 5.49 10.45
N THR A 65 -16.46 4.32 10.73
CA THR A 65 -15.68 3.08 10.57
C THR A 65 -15.62 2.62 9.12
N TYR A 66 -16.53 3.06 8.27
CA TYR A 66 -16.52 2.79 6.83
C TYR A 66 -17.46 3.71 6.06
N LYS A 67 -17.25 3.82 4.75
CA LYS A 67 -18.23 4.33 3.78
C LYS A 67 -18.12 3.55 2.48
N VAL A 68 -19.17 2.83 2.14
CA VAL A 68 -19.29 1.99 0.94
C VAL A 68 -20.58 2.30 0.20
N LYS A 69 -20.72 1.82 -1.03
CA LYS A 69 -21.91 2.05 -1.86
C LYS A 69 -23.19 1.50 -1.27
N ASP A 70 -23.14 0.22 -0.89
CA ASP A 70 -24.27 -0.54 -0.35
C ASP A 70 -23.75 -1.69 0.50
N ILE A 71 -23.97 -1.62 1.79
CA ILE A 71 -23.53 -2.66 2.74
C ILE A 71 -24.29 -3.99 2.55
N SER A 72 -25.48 -3.96 1.97
CA SER A 72 -26.26 -5.19 1.72
C SER A 72 -25.59 -6.15 0.73
N LEU A 73 -24.57 -5.69 -0.01
CA LEU A 73 -23.78 -6.50 -0.92
C LEU A 73 -22.73 -7.38 -0.20
N ALA A 74 -22.54 -7.23 1.10
CA ALA A 74 -21.48 -7.90 1.85
C ALA A 74 -21.54 -9.43 1.75
N SER A 75 -22.74 -10.02 1.83
CA SER A 75 -22.89 -11.48 1.72
C SER A 75 -22.50 -12.03 0.34
N TRP A 76 -22.70 -11.24 -0.72
CA TRP A 76 -22.23 -11.59 -2.05
C TRP A 76 -20.70 -11.45 -2.11
N GLY A 77 -20.16 -10.32 -1.63
CA GLY A 77 -18.72 -10.11 -1.57
C GLY A 77 -17.99 -11.23 -0.83
N ARG A 78 -18.56 -11.71 0.27
CA ARG A 78 -17.98 -12.84 1.03
C ARG A 78 -17.85 -14.11 0.19
N LYS A 79 -18.88 -14.47 -0.58
CA LYS A 79 -18.82 -15.65 -1.47
C LYS A 79 -17.78 -15.50 -2.58
N GLU A 80 -17.65 -14.32 -3.15
CA GLU A 80 -16.62 -14.05 -4.15
C GLU A 80 -15.21 -14.11 -3.54
N MET A 81 -15.03 -13.64 -2.30
CA MET A 81 -13.77 -13.76 -1.58
C MET A 81 -13.39 -15.22 -1.30
N GLU A 82 -14.34 -16.08 -0.94
CA GLU A 82 -14.10 -17.53 -0.75
C GLU A 82 -13.58 -18.18 -2.03
N LEU A 83 -14.11 -17.79 -3.20
CA LEU A 83 -13.58 -18.26 -4.48
C LEU A 83 -12.17 -17.72 -4.76
N ALA A 84 -11.94 -16.44 -4.51
CA ALA A 84 -10.64 -15.81 -4.71
C ALA A 84 -9.55 -16.41 -3.80
N GLU A 85 -9.87 -16.77 -2.56
CA GLU A 85 -8.95 -17.44 -1.64
C GLU A 85 -8.41 -18.77 -2.21
N ALA A 86 -9.25 -19.53 -2.92
CA ALA A 86 -8.83 -20.77 -3.57
C ALA A 86 -7.83 -20.51 -4.73
N GLU A 87 -7.90 -19.33 -5.34
CA GLU A 87 -7.00 -18.92 -6.43
C GLU A 87 -5.76 -18.16 -5.95
N MET A 88 -5.67 -17.87 -4.65
CA MET A 88 -4.58 -17.11 -4.04
C MET A 88 -3.78 -17.92 -3.01
N PRO A 89 -3.19 -19.06 -3.39
CA PRO A 89 -2.54 -19.99 -2.45
C PRO A 89 -1.36 -19.36 -1.71
N GLY A 90 -0.71 -18.35 -2.28
CA GLY A 90 0.39 -17.64 -1.62
C GLY A 90 -0.07 -16.90 -0.36
N LEU A 91 -1.19 -16.17 -0.43
CA LEU A 91 -1.75 -15.48 0.73
C LEU A 91 -2.33 -16.48 1.75
N MET A 92 -2.98 -17.55 1.29
CA MET A 92 -3.49 -18.58 2.19
C MET A 92 -2.36 -19.29 2.95
N SER A 93 -1.25 -19.60 2.28
CA SER A 93 -0.06 -20.13 2.94
C SER A 93 0.53 -19.19 3.99
N LEU A 94 0.50 -17.89 3.76
CA LEU A 94 0.91 -16.90 4.76
C LEU A 94 0.01 -16.92 6.00
N ARG A 95 -1.32 -16.98 5.81
CA ARG A 95 -2.27 -17.09 6.92
C ARG A 95 -2.02 -18.36 7.74
N GLU A 96 -1.80 -19.49 7.07
CA GLU A 96 -1.51 -20.76 7.71
C GLU A 96 -0.21 -20.73 8.53
N GLN A 97 0.87 -20.24 7.92
CA GLN A 97 2.20 -20.27 8.55
C GLN A 97 2.36 -19.25 9.68
N TYR A 98 1.77 -18.06 9.53
CA TYR A 98 2.07 -16.92 10.40
C TYR A 98 0.86 -16.40 11.18
N GLY A 99 -0.36 -16.85 10.91
CA GLY A 99 -1.57 -16.38 11.56
C GLY A 99 -1.54 -16.50 13.09
N ASN A 100 -0.90 -17.56 13.60
CA ASN A 100 -0.75 -17.78 15.05
C ASN A 100 0.32 -16.85 15.67
N SER A 101 1.42 -16.59 14.96
CA SER A 101 2.53 -15.78 15.45
C SER A 101 2.28 -14.27 15.34
N LYS A 102 1.33 -13.87 14.49
CA LYS A 102 0.92 -12.49 14.25
C LYS A 102 2.11 -11.54 14.04
N PRO A 103 2.94 -11.75 13.02
CA PRO A 103 4.17 -10.98 12.81
C PRO A 103 3.92 -9.49 12.52
N LEU A 104 2.69 -9.13 12.13
CA LEU A 104 2.28 -7.74 11.88
C LEU A 104 1.62 -7.07 13.08
N LYS A 105 1.68 -7.69 14.26
CA LYS A 105 1.13 -7.07 15.47
C LYS A 105 1.75 -5.69 15.73
N GLY A 106 0.89 -4.68 15.85
CA GLY A 106 1.29 -3.27 16.00
C GLY A 106 1.59 -2.54 14.68
N ALA A 107 1.45 -3.21 13.52
CA ALA A 107 1.39 -2.53 12.25
C ALA A 107 0.00 -1.89 12.08
N ARG A 108 -0.02 -0.63 11.68
CA ARG A 108 -1.20 0.15 11.29
C ARG A 108 -1.02 0.54 9.83
N VAL A 109 -1.63 -0.27 8.95
CA VAL A 109 -1.45 -0.17 7.50
C VAL A 109 -2.56 0.66 6.90
N ALA A 110 -2.22 1.84 6.41
CA ALA A 110 -3.10 2.58 5.51
C ALA A 110 -2.84 2.10 4.08
N GLY A 111 -3.90 1.65 3.41
CA GLY A 111 -3.82 1.16 2.04
C GLY A 111 -4.63 2.02 1.06
N CYS A 112 -4.04 2.33 -0.08
CA CYS A 112 -4.71 2.93 -1.22
C CYS A 112 -4.39 2.13 -2.47
N LEU A 113 -5.21 1.12 -2.74
CA LEU A 113 -5.07 0.20 -3.87
C LEU A 113 -6.46 -0.26 -4.31
N HIS A 114 -6.64 -0.61 -5.57
CA HIS A 114 -7.93 -1.03 -6.14
C HIS A 114 -8.74 -1.91 -5.19
N MET A 115 -9.92 -1.45 -4.76
CA MET A 115 -10.76 -2.19 -3.81
C MET A 115 -11.52 -3.32 -4.53
N THR A 116 -10.78 -4.35 -4.91
CA THR A 116 -11.30 -5.55 -5.59
C THR A 116 -11.45 -6.72 -4.61
N ILE A 117 -12.02 -7.83 -5.07
CA ILE A 117 -12.12 -9.08 -4.31
C ILE A 117 -10.74 -9.58 -3.89
N GLN A 118 -9.74 -9.53 -4.79
CA GLN A 118 -8.38 -9.96 -4.47
C GLN A 118 -7.74 -9.08 -3.39
N THR A 119 -7.98 -7.78 -3.47
CA THR A 119 -7.55 -6.83 -2.43
C THR A 119 -8.24 -7.09 -1.10
N ALA A 120 -9.51 -7.47 -1.11
CA ALA A 120 -10.23 -7.86 0.11
C ALA A 120 -9.57 -9.08 0.78
N VAL A 121 -9.15 -10.08 0.01
CA VAL A 121 -8.37 -11.22 0.52
C VAL A 121 -7.02 -10.79 1.09
N LEU A 122 -6.34 -9.82 0.45
CA LEU A 122 -5.10 -9.23 0.99
C LEU A 122 -5.34 -8.52 2.32
N ILE A 123 -6.36 -7.68 2.41
CA ILE A 123 -6.73 -6.94 3.64
C ILE A 123 -6.97 -7.91 4.79
N GLU A 124 -7.76 -8.96 4.59
CA GLU A 124 -8.01 -9.97 5.62
C GLU A 124 -6.75 -10.77 5.96
N THR A 125 -5.86 -10.98 4.99
CA THR A 125 -4.57 -11.62 5.27
C THR A 125 -3.70 -10.75 6.18
N LEU A 126 -3.58 -9.46 5.90
CA LEU A 126 -2.85 -8.53 6.77
C LEU A 126 -3.43 -8.50 8.19
N THR A 127 -4.76 -8.49 8.30
CA THR A 127 -5.46 -8.53 9.59
C THR A 127 -5.25 -9.87 10.31
N ALA A 128 -5.33 -11.00 9.61
CA ALA A 128 -5.03 -12.30 10.17
C ALA A 128 -3.60 -12.42 10.71
N LEU A 129 -2.66 -11.73 10.07
CA LEU A 129 -1.26 -11.63 10.51
C LEU A 129 -1.05 -10.62 11.65
N GLY A 130 -2.09 -9.92 12.08
CA GLY A 130 -2.10 -9.05 13.27
C GLY A 130 -2.01 -7.56 13.01
N ALA A 131 -2.09 -7.11 11.76
CA ALA A 131 -2.15 -5.68 11.44
C ALA A 131 -3.54 -5.10 11.73
N GLU A 132 -3.58 -3.83 12.11
CA GLU A 132 -4.73 -2.97 11.90
C GLU A 132 -4.66 -2.41 10.47
N VAL A 133 -5.77 -2.42 9.76
CA VAL A 133 -5.82 -2.01 8.36
C VAL A 133 -6.94 -1.00 8.17
N SER A 134 -6.67 0.05 7.40
CA SER A 134 -7.66 0.97 6.87
C SER A 134 -7.43 1.13 5.38
N TRP A 135 -8.49 1.22 4.57
CA TRP A 135 -8.36 1.10 3.12
C TRP A 135 -9.21 2.07 2.32
N SER A 136 -8.64 2.59 1.23
CA SER A 136 -9.35 3.28 0.15
C SER A 136 -8.97 2.69 -1.21
N SER A 137 -9.70 3.08 -2.26
CA SER A 137 -9.32 2.70 -3.63
C SER A 137 -8.39 3.76 -4.24
N CYS A 138 -7.44 3.33 -5.05
CA CYS A 138 -6.54 4.22 -5.82
C CYS A 138 -7.16 4.69 -7.15
N ASN A 139 -8.43 4.37 -7.42
CA ASN A 139 -9.09 4.76 -8.66
C ASN A 139 -10.60 4.85 -8.47
N ILE A 140 -11.21 5.92 -9.01
CA ILE A 140 -12.63 6.24 -8.85
C ILE A 140 -13.60 5.21 -9.48
N PHE A 141 -13.13 4.34 -10.39
CA PHE A 141 -13.97 3.37 -11.11
C PHE A 141 -13.66 1.91 -10.79
N SER A 142 -12.55 1.62 -10.12
CA SER A 142 -12.07 0.25 -9.97
C SER A 142 -12.63 -0.52 -8.79
N THR A 143 -13.34 0.14 -7.87
CA THR A 143 -13.95 -0.53 -6.72
C THR A 143 -15.00 -1.55 -7.17
N GLN A 144 -14.91 -2.76 -6.63
CA GLN A 144 -15.99 -3.74 -6.61
C GLN A 144 -16.81 -3.53 -5.35
N ASP A 145 -18.00 -2.95 -5.46
CA ASP A 145 -18.79 -2.48 -4.31
C ASP A 145 -19.11 -3.60 -3.31
N HIS A 146 -19.29 -4.83 -3.79
CA HIS A 146 -19.51 -6.00 -2.94
C HIS A 146 -18.23 -6.42 -2.16
N ALA A 147 -17.04 -6.19 -2.72
CA ALA A 147 -15.78 -6.40 -2.00
C ALA A 147 -15.62 -5.40 -0.86
N ALA A 148 -15.87 -4.11 -1.13
CA ALA A 148 -15.84 -3.08 -0.11
C ALA A 148 -16.87 -3.35 1.00
N ALA A 149 -18.10 -3.77 0.64
CA ALA A 149 -19.13 -4.13 1.59
C ALA A 149 -18.74 -5.30 2.51
N ALA A 150 -18.09 -6.34 1.95
CA ALA A 150 -17.64 -7.49 2.74
C ALA A 150 -16.57 -7.10 3.78
N ILE A 151 -15.63 -6.24 3.41
CA ILE A 151 -14.60 -5.72 4.33
C ILE A 151 -15.21 -4.82 5.40
N ALA A 152 -16.17 -3.96 5.03
CA ALA A 152 -16.90 -3.12 5.98
C ALA A 152 -17.68 -3.96 7.00
N GLU A 153 -18.40 -5.01 6.55
CA GLU A 153 -19.16 -5.92 7.43
C GLU A 153 -18.24 -6.69 8.39
N ALA A 154 -17.00 -7.01 7.94
CA ALA A 154 -15.98 -7.63 8.79
C ALA A 154 -15.40 -6.67 9.85
N GLY A 155 -15.84 -5.40 9.88
CA GLY A 155 -15.42 -4.39 10.85
C GLY A 155 -14.07 -3.77 10.54
N ILE A 156 -13.56 -3.91 9.32
CA ILE A 156 -12.31 -3.29 8.87
C ILE A 156 -12.65 -1.94 8.21
N PRO A 157 -12.01 -0.84 8.63
CA PRO A 157 -12.23 0.47 8.03
C PRO A 157 -11.96 0.47 6.52
N VAL A 158 -12.98 0.84 5.74
CA VAL A 158 -12.88 0.93 4.29
C VAL A 158 -13.73 2.08 3.76
N PHE A 159 -13.14 2.89 2.89
CA PHE A 159 -13.75 4.08 2.29
C PHE A 159 -13.58 3.97 0.77
N ALA A 160 -14.53 3.31 0.09
CA ALA A 160 -14.45 3.08 -1.34
C ALA A 160 -15.81 2.72 -1.94
N TRP A 161 -16.11 3.27 -3.12
CA TRP A 161 -17.23 2.85 -3.96
C TRP A 161 -16.95 3.17 -5.43
N LYS A 162 -17.59 2.46 -6.33
CA LYS A 162 -17.45 2.70 -7.75
C LYS A 162 -18.18 3.97 -8.18
N GLY A 163 -17.47 4.85 -8.90
CA GLY A 163 -18.02 6.09 -9.43
C GLY A 163 -17.95 7.27 -8.47
N MET A 164 -16.94 7.29 -7.59
CA MET A 164 -16.59 8.49 -6.82
C MET A 164 -16.24 9.65 -7.76
N ASN A 165 -16.53 10.87 -7.35
CA ASN A 165 -15.91 12.06 -7.93
C ASN A 165 -14.54 12.32 -7.27
N GLU A 166 -13.80 13.32 -7.75
CA GLU A 166 -12.44 13.61 -7.25
C GLU A 166 -12.43 14.06 -5.78
N GLU A 167 -13.44 14.84 -5.36
CA GLU A 167 -13.56 15.28 -3.96
C GLU A 167 -13.86 14.11 -3.02
N GLU A 168 -14.73 13.20 -3.45
CA GLU A 168 -15.03 11.97 -2.72
C GLU A 168 -13.83 11.04 -2.64
N PHE A 169 -13.04 10.96 -3.71
CA PHE A 169 -11.81 10.18 -3.77
C PHE A 169 -10.77 10.70 -2.78
N ASP A 170 -10.49 11.99 -2.81
CA ASP A 170 -9.59 12.66 -1.86
C ASP A 170 -10.04 12.45 -0.41
N TRP A 171 -11.34 12.62 -0.16
CA TRP A 171 -11.93 12.40 1.16
C TRP A 171 -11.75 10.94 1.63
N CYS A 172 -11.93 9.95 0.75
CA CYS A 172 -11.73 8.54 1.09
C CYS A 172 -10.31 8.24 1.52
N ILE A 173 -9.31 8.79 0.79
CA ILE A 173 -7.91 8.64 1.15
C ILE A 173 -7.64 9.30 2.50
N GLU A 174 -8.17 10.50 2.73
CA GLU A 174 -8.00 11.22 3.99
C GLU A 174 -8.56 10.42 5.19
N GLN A 175 -9.79 9.85 5.07
CA GLN A 175 -10.36 9.02 6.12
C GLN A 175 -9.49 7.81 6.45
N THR A 176 -8.84 7.23 5.45
CA THR A 176 -7.96 6.08 5.61
C THR A 176 -6.76 6.37 6.52
N LEU A 177 -6.29 7.62 6.58
CA LEU A 177 -5.16 8.02 7.42
C LEU A 177 -5.47 7.94 8.92
N PHE A 178 -6.74 8.15 9.30
CA PHE A 178 -7.14 8.39 10.69
C PHE A 178 -8.05 7.30 11.27
N ALA A 179 -8.36 6.24 10.53
CA ALA A 179 -9.32 5.22 10.93
C ALA A 179 -8.70 4.07 11.74
N PHE A 180 -7.73 4.37 12.59
CA PHE A 180 -7.08 3.39 13.47
C PHE A 180 -7.60 3.50 14.90
N SER A 181 -7.51 2.37 15.64
CA SER A 181 -7.94 2.31 17.03
C SER A 181 -7.13 3.28 17.92
N ASP A 182 -7.78 3.73 18.99
CA ASP A 182 -7.18 4.57 20.03
C ASP A 182 -6.55 5.87 19.52
N GLY A 183 -6.98 6.38 18.34
CA GLY A 183 -6.45 7.60 17.74
C GLY A 183 -4.96 7.53 17.39
N GLN A 184 -4.41 6.34 17.29
CA GLN A 184 -3.01 6.16 16.90
C GLN A 184 -2.82 6.41 15.40
N PRO A 185 -1.73 7.09 14.98
CA PRO A 185 -1.48 7.32 13.55
C PRO A 185 -1.08 6.02 12.81
N LEU A 186 -1.26 6.02 11.49
CA LEU A 186 -0.69 4.97 10.63
C LEU A 186 0.84 4.87 10.85
N ASN A 187 1.40 3.69 10.60
CA ASN A 187 2.85 3.49 10.63
C ASN A 187 3.40 2.69 9.43
N MET A 188 2.54 2.33 8.49
CA MET A 188 2.89 1.67 7.24
C MET A 188 1.96 2.18 6.13
N ILE A 189 2.50 2.35 4.92
CA ILE A 189 1.74 2.69 3.72
C ILE A 189 1.85 1.55 2.72
N LEU A 190 0.72 1.17 2.13
CA LEU A 190 0.63 0.36 0.93
C LEU A 190 -0.11 1.17 -0.13
N ASP A 191 0.59 1.57 -1.19
CA ASP A 191 0.09 2.51 -2.18
C ASP A 191 0.15 1.94 -3.60
N ASP A 192 -0.71 2.45 -4.46
CA ASP A 192 -0.79 2.13 -5.88
C ASP A 192 -1.03 3.42 -6.66
N GLY A 193 0.04 4.02 -7.13
CA GLY A 193 0.05 5.29 -7.85
C GLY A 193 0.58 6.47 -7.03
N GLY A 194 0.74 6.32 -5.71
CA GLY A 194 1.37 7.33 -4.85
C GLY A 194 0.43 8.42 -4.33
N ASP A 195 -0.90 8.28 -4.47
CA ASP A 195 -1.84 9.32 -4.05
C ASP A 195 -1.93 9.42 -2.52
N LEU A 196 -1.97 8.29 -1.81
CA LEU A 196 -1.91 8.25 -0.34
C LEU A 196 -0.57 8.80 0.18
N THR A 197 0.53 8.37 -0.42
CA THR A 197 1.88 8.83 -0.07
C THR A 197 2.01 10.34 -0.26
N ASN A 198 1.52 10.87 -1.39
CA ASN A 198 1.56 12.30 -1.66
C ASN A 198 0.67 13.07 -0.69
N MET A 199 -0.52 12.57 -0.38
CA MET A 199 -1.39 13.20 0.61
C MET A 199 -0.69 13.30 1.98
N VAL A 200 -0.05 12.24 2.44
CA VAL A 200 0.72 12.26 3.70
C VAL A 200 1.84 13.28 3.63
N LEU A 201 2.70 13.22 2.60
CA LEU A 201 3.90 14.06 2.57
C LEU A 201 3.61 15.53 2.31
N ASP A 202 2.52 15.85 1.60
CA ASP A 202 2.20 17.23 1.20
C ASP A 202 1.16 17.90 2.11
N ARG A 203 0.19 17.14 2.65
CA ARG A 203 -0.88 17.71 3.50
C ARG A 203 -0.73 17.39 4.99
N TYR A 204 -0.11 16.23 5.33
CA TYR A 204 0.05 15.72 6.70
C TYR A 204 1.50 15.32 7.02
N PRO A 205 2.50 16.19 6.75
CA PRO A 205 3.92 15.83 6.88
C PRO A 205 4.32 15.38 8.30
N GLU A 206 3.57 15.77 9.32
CA GLU A 206 3.77 15.35 10.70
C GLU A 206 3.56 13.85 10.90
N LEU A 207 2.72 13.20 10.07
CA LEU A 207 2.50 11.75 10.13
C LEU A 207 3.75 10.98 9.71
N ALA A 208 4.60 11.56 8.86
CA ALA A 208 5.79 10.89 8.33
C ALA A 208 6.72 10.38 9.46
N ALA A 209 6.79 11.09 10.58
CA ALA A 209 7.62 10.68 11.71
C ALA A 209 7.23 9.32 12.32
N ASN A 210 5.99 8.87 12.13
CA ASN A 210 5.47 7.61 12.63
C ASN A 210 5.53 6.49 11.59
N ILE A 211 5.75 6.81 10.30
CA ILE A 211 5.71 5.86 9.20
C ILE A 211 7.07 5.19 9.06
N ARG A 212 7.08 3.87 9.04
CA ARG A 212 8.28 3.04 8.93
C ARG A 212 8.69 2.78 7.49
N GLY A 213 7.75 2.87 6.56
CA GLY A 213 8.02 2.66 5.15
C GLY A 213 6.76 2.61 4.29
N ILE A 214 7.02 2.65 3.00
CA ILE A 214 6.04 2.64 1.92
C ILE A 214 6.27 1.38 1.09
N SER A 215 5.20 0.70 0.68
CA SER A 215 5.22 -0.31 -0.37
C SER A 215 4.43 0.24 -1.55
N GLU A 216 5.08 0.45 -2.69
CA GLU A 216 4.46 0.98 -3.89
C GLU A 216 4.29 -0.11 -4.95
N GLU A 217 3.05 -0.26 -5.40
CA GLU A 217 2.64 -1.35 -6.28
C GLU A 217 2.97 -1.08 -7.75
N THR A 218 2.85 0.17 -8.23
CA THR A 218 2.75 0.43 -9.66
C THR A 218 3.79 1.42 -10.20
N THR A 219 4.02 1.35 -11.52
CA THR A 219 5.00 2.17 -12.23
C THR A 219 4.81 3.67 -11.99
N THR A 220 3.58 4.17 -12.02
CA THR A 220 3.28 5.61 -11.82
C THR A 220 3.72 6.07 -10.44
N GLY A 221 3.39 5.30 -9.39
CA GLY A 221 3.79 5.64 -8.03
C GLY A 221 5.30 5.52 -7.82
N VAL A 222 5.94 4.49 -8.40
CA VAL A 222 7.40 4.35 -8.38
C VAL A 222 8.09 5.57 -9.01
N HIS A 223 7.58 6.08 -10.14
CA HIS A 223 8.13 7.30 -10.76
C HIS A 223 7.99 8.51 -9.84
N ARG A 224 6.82 8.70 -9.22
CA ARG A 224 6.60 9.78 -8.23
C ARG A 224 7.55 9.67 -7.03
N LEU A 225 7.85 8.46 -6.57
CA LEU A 225 8.83 8.23 -5.50
C LEU A 225 10.25 8.60 -5.94
N TYR A 226 10.67 8.23 -7.17
CA TYR A 226 11.97 8.64 -7.71
C TYR A 226 12.08 10.15 -7.86
N GLU A 227 11.06 10.84 -8.35
CA GLU A 227 11.03 12.29 -8.41
C GLU A 227 11.22 12.93 -7.02
N ARG A 228 10.58 12.37 -5.99
CA ARG A 228 10.78 12.82 -4.60
C ARG A 228 12.18 12.55 -4.08
N VAL A 229 12.81 11.44 -4.47
CA VAL A 229 14.23 11.15 -4.13
C VAL A 229 15.14 12.19 -4.78
N GLU A 230 14.97 12.46 -6.07
CA GLU A 230 15.76 13.44 -6.82
C GLU A 230 15.63 14.85 -6.25
N ASN A 231 14.44 15.21 -5.79
CA ASN A 231 14.15 16.51 -5.17
C ASN A 231 14.51 16.56 -3.67
N GLY A 232 14.94 15.45 -3.06
CA GLY A 232 15.25 15.39 -1.63
C GLY A 232 14.01 15.51 -0.74
N THR A 233 12.81 15.18 -1.24
CA THR A 233 11.52 15.31 -0.54
C THR A 233 10.89 13.97 -0.13
N LEU A 234 11.61 12.86 -0.23
CA LEU A 234 11.19 11.56 0.28
C LEU A 234 11.93 11.26 1.61
N PRO A 235 11.32 11.52 2.76
CA PRO A 235 11.95 11.28 4.06
C PRO A 235 11.84 9.83 4.56
N LEU A 236 11.12 8.97 3.82
CA LEU A 236 10.74 7.62 4.21
C LEU A 236 11.40 6.57 3.31
N PRO A 237 11.75 5.40 3.83
CA PRO A 237 12.13 4.27 3.00
C PRO A 237 10.92 3.78 2.21
N ALA A 238 11.15 3.47 0.92
CA ALA A 238 10.12 2.94 0.04
C ALA A 238 10.60 1.66 -0.65
N ILE A 239 9.69 0.71 -0.81
CA ILE A 239 9.91 -0.55 -1.52
C ILE A 239 9.16 -0.49 -2.85
N ASN A 240 9.90 -0.62 -3.94
CA ASN A 240 9.35 -0.77 -5.28
C ASN A 240 8.90 -2.23 -5.49
N ILE A 241 7.61 -2.49 -5.35
CA ILE A 241 7.01 -3.81 -5.60
C ILE A 241 6.82 -4.03 -7.09
N ASN A 242 6.57 -2.97 -7.87
CA ASN A 242 6.34 -3.05 -9.31
C ASN A 242 7.45 -3.82 -10.06
N ASP A 243 8.72 -3.59 -9.67
CA ASP A 243 9.86 -4.20 -10.33
C ASP A 243 10.32 -5.51 -9.68
N SER A 244 9.59 -5.99 -8.66
CA SER A 244 9.87 -7.30 -8.09
C SER A 244 9.73 -8.40 -9.14
N VAL A 245 10.58 -9.43 -9.05
CA VAL A 245 10.58 -10.53 -10.03
C VAL A 245 9.22 -11.21 -10.11
N THR A 246 8.54 -11.37 -9.00
CA THR A 246 7.22 -12.00 -8.91
C THR A 246 6.13 -11.18 -9.58
N LYS A 247 6.21 -9.85 -9.58
CA LYS A 247 5.29 -8.98 -10.29
C LYS A 247 5.73 -8.73 -11.73
N SER A 248 6.94 -8.23 -11.95
CA SER A 248 7.37 -7.76 -13.27
C SER A 248 7.43 -8.86 -14.33
N LYS A 249 7.74 -10.10 -13.94
CA LYS A 249 7.84 -11.22 -14.88
C LYS A 249 6.54 -12.01 -15.04
N PHE A 250 5.60 -11.88 -14.13
CA PHE A 250 4.34 -12.62 -14.18
C PHE A 250 3.18 -11.67 -14.48
N ASP A 251 2.85 -10.78 -13.57
CA ASP A 251 1.71 -9.90 -13.68
C ASP A 251 1.88 -8.90 -14.84
N ASN A 252 2.96 -8.14 -14.89
CA ASN A 252 3.19 -7.16 -15.94
C ASN A 252 3.44 -7.77 -17.34
N LYS A 253 3.69 -9.08 -17.42
CA LYS A 253 3.93 -9.76 -18.70
C LYS A 253 2.73 -10.54 -19.21
N TYR A 254 1.93 -11.14 -18.32
CA TYR A 254 0.87 -12.07 -18.65
C TYR A 254 -0.52 -11.61 -18.15
N GLY A 255 -0.59 -10.63 -17.25
CA GLY A 255 -1.81 -9.93 -16.80
C GLY A 255 -2.11 -8.72 -17.69
#